data_88fadded824bd27580d606e711600e2e
#
_entry.id   88fadded824bd27580d606e711600e2e
#
_cell.length_a   1.000
_cell.length_b   1.000
_cell.length_c   1.000
_cell.angle_alpha   90.00
_cell.angle_beta   90.00
_cell.angle_gamma   90.00
#
_symmetry.space_group_name_H-M   'P 1'
#
loop_
_entity.id
_entity.type
_entity.pdbx_description
1 polymer ?
#
loop_
_entity_poly.entity_id
_entity_poly.type
_entity_poly.pdbx_seq_one_letter_code
_entity_poly.pdbx_strand_id
1 'polypeptide(L)'
;MKHPHVWIFSDDIYEKLVYDGFEFTTLAQVEPRLYDRTVTMNGMSKAYCMTGWRVGYCGAPKELVKAMTMIQSQGITHTAAISQAAAVAALNGPQDFIEKNNAIFKERRDLVVSMLNQANGISCATPEGAFYVYPSCAGTIGKKTPGGQIIKNDEDFV
;
A
#
# COMPACT_ATOMS: atom_id res chain seq x y z
N MET A 1 14.86 -2.64 -18.01
CA MET A 1 14.19 -2.11 -19.23
C MET A 1 14.02 -3.16 -20.34
N LYS A 2 13.91 -4.44 -19.96
CA LYS A 2 13.75 -5.55 -20.95
C LYS A 2 12.41 -5.52 -21.72
N HIS A 3 11.40 -4.86 -21.18
CA HIS A 3 10.04 -4.84 -21.74
C HIS A 3 9.54 -3.39 -21.90
N PRO A 4 9.98 -2.67 -22.94
CA PRO A 4 9.67 -1.23 -23.09
C PRO A 4 8.20 -0.93 -23.41
N HIS A 5 7.44 -1.94 -23.86
CA HIS A 5 6.02 -1.85 -24.19
C HIS A 5 5.09 -2.03 -22.97
N VAL A 6 5.62 -2.42 -21.81
CA VAL A 6 4.82 -2.65 -20.61
C VAL A 6 4.65 -1.34 -19.86
N TRP A 7 3.40 -0.98 -19.58
CA TRP A 7 3.04 0.10 -18.66
C TRP A 7 3.25 -0.34 -17.23
N ILE A 8 3.54 0.62 -16.36
CA ILE A 8 3.75 0.39 -14.94
C ILE A 8 2.67 1.14 -14.16
N PHE A 9 2.04 0.45 -13.23
CA PHE A 9 1.14 1.04 -12.27
C PHE A 9 1.78 0.93 -10.89
N SER A 10 2.19 2.08 -10.32
CA SER A 10 2.81 2.16 -9.00
C SER A 10 1.77 2.64 -8.00
N ASP A 11 1.44 1.81 -7.04
CA ASP A 11 0.51 2.14 -5.96
C ASP A 11 1.29 2.62 -4.74
N ASP A 12 1.43 3.95 -4.61
CA ASP A 12 2.22 4.61 -3.58
C ASP A 12 1.36 5.04 -2.37
N ILE A 13 0.17 4.45 -2.19
CA ILE A 13 -0.81 4.89 -1.18
C ILE A 13 -0.30 4.82 0.27
N TYR A 14 0.78 4.08 0.50
CA TYR A 14 1.44 3.95 1.81
C TYR A 14 2.72 4.79 1.94
N GLU A 15 3.02 5.71 1.02
CA GLU A 15 4.26 6.50 0.99
C GLU A 15 4.59 7.20 2.32
N LYS A 16 3.57 7.63 3.07
CA LYS A 16 3.71 8.33 4.34
C LYS A 16 3.60 7.42 5.58
N LEU A 17 3.27 6.15 5.40
CA LEU A 17 3.20 5.17 6.48
C LEU A 17 4.48 4.35 6.49
N VAL A 18 5.55 4.95 6.97
CA VAL A 18 6.90 4.38 7.02
C VAL A 18 7.47 4.45 8.43
N TYR A 19 8.37 3.53 8.75
CA TYR A 19 8.90 3.32 10.09
C TYR A 19 10.43 3.28 10.08
N ASP A 20 11.03 3.45 11.26
CA ASP A 20 12.46 3.25 11.52
C ASP A 20 13.39 4.07 10.61
N GLY A 21 12.95 5.26 10.19
CA GLY A 21 13.73 6.14 9.32
C GLY A 21 13.78 5.69 7.86
N PHE A 22 12.93 4.74 7.44
CA PHE A 22 12.81 4.37 6.04
C PHE A 22 12.37 5.57 5.18
N GLU A 23 13.10 5.83 4.10
CA GLU A 23 12.78 6.87 3.13
C GLU A 23 12.08 6.26 1.93
N PHE A 24 10.80 6.58 1.78
CA PHE A 24 10.03 6.12 0.62
C PHE A 24 10.52 6.79 -0.66
N THR A 25 10.63 6.02 -1.73
CA THR A 25 10.99 6.51 -3.07
C THR A 25 10.05 5.90 -4.09
N THR A 26 9.38 6.73 -4.88
CA THR A 26 8.51 6.25 -5.96
C THR A 26 9.32 5.65 -7.11
N LEU A 27 8.72 4.70 -7.83
CA LEU A 27 9.41 3.97 -8.91
C LEU A 27 9.96 4.90 -10.01
N ALA A 28 9.22 5.93 -10.38
CA ALA A 28 9.65 6.90 -11.39
C ALA A 28 10.85 7.76 -10.93
N GLN A 29 11.07 7.90 -9.62
CA GLN A 29 12.23 8.57 -9.04
C GLN A 29 13.45 7.64 -9.02
N VAL A 30 13.25 6.36 -8.72
CA VAL A 30 14.33 5.34 -8.72
C VAL A 30 14.92 5.16 -10.12
N GLU A 31 14.06 5.16 -11.14
CA GLU A 31 14.46 4.99 -12.54
C GLU A 31 13.74 6.00 -13.43
N PRO A 32 14.31 7.19 -13.64
CA PRO A 32 13.66 8.27 -14.39
C PRO A 32 13.22 7.90 -15.81
N ARG A 33 13.85 6.91 -16.45
CA ARG A 33 13.46 6.41 -17.79
C ARG A 33 12.09 5.72 -17.79
N LEU A 34 11.55 5.41 -16.61
CA LEU A 34 10.20 4.85 -16.46
C LEU A 34 9.11 5.91 -16.38
N TYR A 35 9.47 7.19 -16.21
CA TYR A 35 8.51 8.28 -16.00
C TYR A 35 7.40 8.32 -17.06
N ASP A 36 7.79 8.25 -18.35
CA ASP A 36 6.86 8.36 -19.47
C ASP A 36 5.95 7.13 -19.68
N ARG A 37 6.04 6.12 -18.82
CA ARG A 37 5.21 4.91 -18.86
C ARG A 37 4.77 4.41 -17.48
N THR A 38 4.85 5.29 -16.50
CA THR A 38 4.40 4.99 -15.12
C THR A 38 3.16 5.80 -14.80
N VAL A 39 2.16 5.12 -14.25
CA VAL A 39 1.06 5.72 -13.52
C VAL A 39 1.38 5.58 -12.05
N THR A 40 1.63 6.69 -11.37
CA THR A 40 1.80 6.72 -9.92
C THR A 40 0.47 7.06 -9.28
N MET A 41 -0.11 6.13 -8.55
CA MET A 41 -1.37 6.27 -7.86
C MET A 41 -1.15 6.56 -6.38
N ASN A 42 -1.95 7.44 -5.82
CA ASN A 42 -1.98 7.74 -4.39
C ASN A 42 -3.41 8.10 -3.95
N GLY A 43 -3.62 8.39 -2.69
CA GLY A 43 -4.95 8.73 -2.19
C GLY A 43 -4.97 9.15 -0.73
N MET A 44 -6.15 9.61 -0.32
CA MET A 44 -6.37 10.17 1.01
C MET A 44 -6.70 9.09 2.06
N SER A 45 -6.97 7.86 1.62
CA SER A 45 -7.54 6.81 2.48
C SER A 45 -6.64 6.40 3.64
N LYS A 46 -5.33 6.31 3.43
CA LYS A 46 -4.39 5.69 4.38
C LYS A 46 -3.70 6.73 5.25
N ALA A 47 -2.78 7.49 4.71
CA ALA A 47 -2.02 8.48 5.48
C ALA A 47 -2.91 9.53 6.17
N TYR A 48 -4.01 9.91 5.54
CA TYR A 48 -4.93 10.92 6.04
C TYR A 48 -6.15 10.34 6.77
N CYS A 49 -6.23 9.02 6.97
CA CYS A 49 -7.36 8.34 7.62
C CYS A 49 -8.73 8.66 7.00
N MET A 50 -8.77 8.90 5.69
CA MET A 50 -9.94 9.38 4.95
C MET A 50 -10.56 8.29 4.05
N THR A 51 -10.67 7.07 4.55
CA THR A 51 -11.20 5.93 3.76
C THR A 51 -12.62 6.15 3.26
N GLY A 52 -13.50 6.72 4.07
CA GLY A 52 -14.89 6.98 3.75
C GLY A 52 -15.10 8.11 2.73
N TRP A 53 -14.10 8.97 2.53
CA TRP A 53 -14.19 10.09 1.59
C TRP A 53 -14.01 9.67 0.12
N ARG A 54 -13.49 8.49 -0.13
CA ARG A 54 -13.35 7.88 -1.46
C ARG A 54 -12.59 8.76 -2.45
N VAL A 55 -11.42 9.29 -2.07
CA VAL A 55 -10.55 10.12 -2.91
C VAL A 55 -9.23 9.41 -3.18
N GLY A 56 -8.96 9.17 -4.46
CA GLY A 56 -7.65 8.80 -5.00
C GLY A 56 -7.28 9.74 -6.14
N TYR A 57 -6.01 9.79 -6.46
CA TYR A 57 -5.48 10.57 -7.56
C TYR A 57 -4.26 9.87 -8.14
N CYS A 58 -3.88 10.24 -9.36
CA CYS A 58 -2.68 9.70 -9.98
C CYS A 58 -1.96 10.75 -10.81
N GLY A 59 -0.64 10.58 -10.93
CA GLY A 59 0.20 11.23 -11.93
C GLY A 59 0.51 10.24 -13.04
N ALA A 60 0.35 10.65 -14.30
CA ALA A 60 0.62 9.80 -15.46
C ALA A 60 0.93 10.64 -16.71
N PRO A 61 1.49 10.06 -17.78
CA PRO A 61 1.66 10.73 -19.05
C PRO A 61 0.35 11.31 -19.57
N LYS A 62 0.43 12.51 -20.15
CA LYS A 62 -0.73 13.33 -20.55
C LYS A 62 -1.75 12.58 -21.42
N GLU A 63 -1.27 11.79 -22.37
CA GLU A 63 -2.18 11.06 -23.27
C GLU A 63 -2.94 9.96 -22.53
N LEU A 64 -2.32 9.31 -21.55
CA LEU A 64 -2.99 8.34 -20.71
C LEU A 64 -4.01 9.00 -19.78
N VAL A 65 -3.67 10.16 -19.19
CA VAL A 65 -4.61 10.95 -18.38
C VAL A 65 -5.84 11.36 -19.18
N LYS A 66 -5.68 11.79 -20.43
CA LYS A 66 -6.81 12.10 -21.32
C LYS A 66 -7.72 10.90 -21.55
N ALA A 67 -7.14 9.72 -21.82
CA ALA A 67 -7.90 8.49 -22.05
C ALA A 67 -8.66 8.08 -20.77
N MET A 68 -8.02 8.13 -19.61
CA MET A 68 -8.65 7.83 -18.31
C MET A 68 -9.79 8.80 -18.01
N THR A 69 -9.59 10.11 -18.24
CA THR A 69 -10.62 11.13 -18.05
C THR A 69 -11.84 10.89 -18.96
N MET A 70 -11.60 10.51 -20.21
CA MET A 70 -12.67 10.17 -21.14
C MET A 70 -13.50 8.98 -20.64
N ILE A 71 -12.86 7.91 -20.20
CA ILE A 71 -13.56 6.72 -19.68
C ILE A 71 -14.32 7.10 -18.40
N GLN A 72 -13.69 7.82 -17.48
CA GLN A 72 -14.31 8.25 -16.24
C GLN A 72 -15.53 9.13 -16.46
N SER A 73 -15.49 10.02 -17.46
CA SER A 73 -16.62 10.91 -17.80
C SER A 73 -17.88 10.15 -18.24
N GLN A 74 -17.73 8.95 -18.78
CA GLN A 74 -18.84 8.08 -19.17
C GLN A 74 -19.40 7.22 -18.02
N GLY A 75 -18.65 7.12 -16.92
CA GLY A 75 -19.03 6.37 -15.71
C GLY A 75 -19.52 7.31 -14.62
N ILE A 76 -18.66 7.61 -13.67
CA ILE A 76 -18.97 8.39 -12.46
C ILE A 76 -18.63 9.88 -12.58
N THR A 77 -18.14 10.34 -13.70
CA THR A 77 -17.74 11.71 -14.02
C THR A 77 -16.54 12.21 -13.18
N HIS A 78 -16.69 12.35 -11.88
CA HIS A 78 -15.63 12.77 -10.94
C HIS A 78 -15.95 12.36 -9.51
N THR A 79 -14.93 12.40 -8.64
CA THR A 79 -15.09 12.27 -7.19
C THR A 79 -16.00 13.38 -6.66
N ALA A 80 -16.81 13.08 -5.65
CA ALA A 80 -17.72 14.07 -5.03
C ALA A 80 -16.99 15.36 -4.65
N ALA A 81 -17.58 16.52 -5.00
CA ALA A 81 -16.94 17.83 -4.81
C ALA A 81 -16.58 18.11 -3.34
N ILE A 82 -17.43 17.67 -2.40
CA ILE A 82 -17.16 17.81 -0.96
C ILE A 82 -15.92 17.00 -0.54
N SER A 83 -15.73 15.82 -1.12
CA SER A 83 -14.55 14.98 -0.89
C SER A 83 -13.28 15.60 -1.47
N GLN A 84 -13.38 16.23 -2.63
CA GLN A 84 -12.27 16.99 -3.22
C GLN A 84 -11.86 18.18 -2.34
N ALA A 85 -12.83 18.96 -1.84
CA ALA A 85 -12.56 20.06 -0.92
C ALA A 85 -11.90 19.57 0.38
N ALA A 86 -12.37 18.46 0.93
CA ALA A 86 -11.75 17.83 2.11
C ALA A 86 -10.32 17.35 1.84
N ALA A 87 -10.04 16.79 0.65
CA ALA A 87 -8.70 16.39 0.25
C ALA A 87 -7.76 17.60 0.12
N VAL A 88 -8.21 18.70 -0.46
CA VAL A 88 -7.45 19.96 -0.54
C VAL A 88 -7.08 20.46 0.88
N ALA A 89 -8.05 20.48 1.80
CA ALA A 89 -7.81 20.87 3.18
C ALA A 89 -6.80 19.95 3.88
N ALA A 90 -6.91 18.63 3.68
CA ALA A 90 -6.00 17.66 4.27
C ALA A 90 -4.56 17.78 3.72
N LEU A 91 -4.40 17.97 2.42
CA LEU A 91 -3.08 18.09 1.78
C LEU A 91 -2.35 19.39 2.15
N ASN A 92 -3.08 20.49 2.35
CA ASN A 92 -2.51 21.79 2.69
C ASN A 92 -2.51 22.10 4.20
N GLY A 93 -3.17 21.29 5.00
CA GLY A 93 -3.27 21.44 6.44
C GLY A 93 -2.06 20.87 7.19
N PRO A 94 -2.09 20.93 8.54
CA PRO A 94 -1.04 20.35 9.38
C PRO A 94 -0.87 18.83 9.12
N GLN A 95 0.38 18.35 9.12
CA GLN A 95 0.72 16.95 8.81
C GLN A 95 1.24 16.17 10.05
N ASP A 96 1.40 16.81 11.19
CA ASP A 96 1.98 16.24 12.43
C ASP A 96 1.21 15.04 12.98
N PHE A 97 -0.08 14.91 12.65
CA PHE A 97 -0.88 13.74 13.01
C PHE A 97 -0.40 12.45 12.31
N ILE A 98 0.24 12.56 11.14
CA ILE A 98 0.76 11.42 10.39
C ILE A 98 1.89 10.76 11.19
N GLU A 99 2.81 11.55 11.72
CA GLU A 99 3.91 11.05 12.56
C GLU A 99 3.39 10.38 13.83
N LYS A 100 2.39 10.98 14.48
CA LYS A 100 1.73 10.40 15.65
C LYS A 100 1.07 9.05 15.34
N ASN A 101 0.38 8.96 14.21
CA ASN A 101 -0.23 7.72 13.76
C ASN A 101 0.84 6.67 13.40
N ASN A 102 1.93 7.06 12.75
CA ASN A 102 3.04 6.16 12.42
C ASN A 102 3.66 5.55 13.68
N ALA A 103 3.83 6.33 14.75
CA ALA A 103 4.32 5.81 16.03
C ALA A 103 3.39 4.70 16.57
N ILE A 104 2.07 4.91 16.54
CA ILE A 104 1.09 3.91 16.98
C ILE A 104 1.11 2.66 16.07
N PHE A 105 1.20 2.84 14.76
CA PHE A 105 1.28 1.71 13.83
C PHE A 105 2.59 0.93 13.99
N LYS A 106 3.70 1.62 14.28
CA LYS A 106 4.97 0.97 14.59
C LYS A 106 4.86 0.08 15.82
N GLU A 107 4.27 0.56 16.92
CA GLU A 107 4.05 -0.24 18.14
C GLU A 107 3.22 -1.48 17.85
N ARG A 108 2.14 -1.34 17.07
CA ARG A 108 1.28 -2.47 16.66
C ARG A 108 2.04 -3.47 15.79
N ARG A 109 2.84 -2.98 14.83
CA ARG A 109 3.71 -3.80 14.00
C ARG A 109 4.67 -4.62 14.85
N ASP A 110 5.38 -3.97 15.75
CA ASP A 110 6.40 -4.60 16.60
C ASP A 110 5.77 -5.69 17.47
N LEU A 111 4.59 -5.44 18.03
CA LEU A 111 3.83 -6.42 18.78
C LEU A 111 3.46 -7.63 17.92
N VAL A 112 2.85 -7.40 16.75
CA VAL A 112 2.38 -8.48 15.86
C VAL A 112 3.55 -9.31 15.33
N VAL A 113 4.64 -8.67 14.88
CA VAL A 113 5.84 -9.36 14.40
C VAL A 113 6.48 -10.20 15.52
N SER A 114 6.57 -9.65 16.74
CA SER A 114 7.07 -10.37 17.90
C SER A 114 6.23 -11.62 18.21
N MET A 115 4.91 -11.49 18.21
CA MET A 115 4.00 -12.62 18.46
C MET A 115 4.08 -13.69 17.38
N LEU A 116 4.13 -13.29 16.11
CA LEU A 116 4.26 -14.22 14.98
C LEU A 116 5.57 -15.00 15.05
N ASN A 117 6.68 -14.34 15.36
CA ASN A 117 7.99 -15.01 15.47
C ASN A 117 8.14 -15.92 16.70
N GLN A 118 7.23 -15.84 17.68
CA GLN A 118 7.15 -16.80 18.78
C GLN A 118 6.34 -18.05 18.41
N ALA A 119 5.55 -18.00 17.33
CA ALA A 119 4.74 -19.13 16.90
C ALA A 119 5.62 -20.17 16.17
N ASN A 120 5.52 -21.42 16.62
CA ASN A 120 6.36 -22.50 16.10
C ASN A 120 6.08 -22.85 14.63
N GLY A 121 7.01 -22.54 13.77
CA GLY A 121 6.91 -22.77 12.32
C GLY A 121 6.46 -21.56 11.51
N ILE A 122 6.30 -20.42 12.17
CA ILE A 122 6.04 -19.12 11.53
C ILE A 122 7.29 -18.25 11.61
N SER A 123 7.55 -17.49 10.56
CA SER A 123 8.56 -16.44 10.58
C SER A 123 8.03 -15.21 9.86
N CYS A 124 8.26 -14.03 10.41
CA CYS A 124 7.80 -12.78 9.85
C CYS A 124 8.93 -11.76 9.84
N ALA A 125 9.29 -11.28 8.66
CA ALA A 125 10.19 -10.14 8.52
C ALA A 125 9.50 -8.87 9.05
N THR A 126 10.27 -7.98 9.66
CA THR A 126 9.75 -6.67 10.11
C THR A 126 9.54 -5.76 8.90
N PRO A 127 8.30 -5.35 8.58
CA PRO A 127 8.06 -4.44 7.47
C PRO A 127 8.49 -3.01 7.80
N GLU A 128 8.99 -2.31 6.80
CA GLU A 128 9.47 -0.93 6.91
C GLU A 128 8.36 0.10 6.74
N GLY A 129 7.16 -0.33 6.36
CA GLY A 129 6.01 0.56 6.15
C GLY A 129 4.68 -0.19 6.09
N ALA A 130 3.62 0.56 5.82
CA ALA A 130 2.23 0.12 5.78
C ALA A 130 1.76 -0.50 7.13
N PHE A 131 0.61 -1.15 7.15
CA PHE A 131 0.08 -1.83 8.32
C PHE A 131 -0.24 -3.31 8.04
N TYR A 132 0.54 -3.91 7.16
CA TYR A 132 0.48 -5.33 6.83
C TYR A 132 1.74 -6.04 7.32
N VAL A 133 1.57 -7.30 7.68
CA VAL A 133 2.65 -8.27 7.87
C VAL A 133 2.45 -9.42 6.88
N TYR A 134 3.54 -10.01 6.42
CA TYR A 134 3.50 -11.15 5.51
C TYR A 134 4.34 -12.30 6.07
N PRO A 135 3.76 -13.08 7.00
CA PRO A 135 4.47 -14.16 7.65
C PRO A 135 4.63 -15.38 6.74
N SER A 136 5.76 -16.04 6.82
CA SER A 136 6.00 -17.33 6.20
C SER A 136 5.49 -18.44 7.12
N CYS A 137 4.67 -19.34 6.60
CA CYS A 137 4.23 -20.57 7.26
C CYS A 137 5.05 -21.80 6.85
N ALA A 138 6.19 -21.63 6.20
CA ALA A 138 7.00 -22.73 5.64
C ALA A 138 7.36 -23.79 6.68
N GLY A 139 7.58 -23.41 7.95
CA GLY A 139 7.89 -24.34 9.03
C GLY A 139 6.68 -25.16 9.52
N THR A 140 5.48 -24.93 8.98
CA THR A 140 4.28 -25.74 9.29
C THR A 140 3.97 -26.78 8.22
N ILE A 141 4.57 -26.66 7.03
CA ILE A 141 4.36 -27.61 5.93
C ILE A 141 4.78 -29.03 6.38
N GLY A 142 3.92 -29.99 6.08
CA GLY A 142 4.07 -31.40 6.48
C GLY A 142 3.56 -31.71 7.90
N LYS A 143 3.22 -30.70 8.71
CA LYS A 143 2.58 -30.90 10.01
C LYS A 143 1.09 -31.21 9.87
N LYS A 144 0.48 -31.70 10.94
CA LYS A 144 -0.96 -31.96 11.00
C LYS A 144 -1.69 -30.83 11.73
N THR A 145 -2.84 -30.45 11.19
CA THR A 145 -3.79 -29.61 11.91
C THR A 145 -4.39 -30.34 13.11
N PRO A 146 -5.06 -29.67 14.06
CA PRO A 146 -5.82 -30.32 15.13
C PRO A 146 -6.87 -31.32 14.62
N GLY A 147 -7.41 -31.10 13.41
CA GLY A 147 -8.35 -32.01 12.73
C GLY A 147 -7.68 -33.21 12.03
N GLY A 148 -6.34 -33.33 12.09
CA GLY A 148 -5.57 -34.44 11.51
C GLY A 148 -5.20 -34.27 10.03
N GLN A 149 -5.57 -33.18 9.38
CA GLN A 149 -5.22 -32.87 8.00
C GLN A 149 -3.73 -32.46 7.91
N ILE A 150 -3.03 -32.94 6.88
CA ILE A 150 -1.65 -32.57 6.61
C ILE A 150 -1.62 -31.24 5.84
N ILE A 151 -0.88 -30.27 6.34
CA ILE A 151 -0.63 -28.98 5.70
C ILE A 151 0.37 -29.20 4.56
N LYS A 152 -0.03 -29.01 3.31
CA LYS A 152 0.81 -29.21 2.12
C LYS A 152 1.31 -27.90 1.53
N ASN A 153 0.56 -26.83 1.70
CA ASN A 153 0.84 -25.50 1.18
C ASN A 153 0.24 -24.44 2.11
N ASP A 154 0.33 -23.19 1.74
CA ASP A 154 -0.19 -22.03 2.46
C ASP A 154 -1.74 -21.97 2.49
N GLU A 155 -2.41 -22.47 1.44
CA GLU A 155 -3.88 -22.57 1.41
C GLU A 155 -4.40 -23.57 2.47
N ASP A 156 -3.70 -24.69 2.67
CA ASP A 156 -4.04 -25.67 3.72
C ASP A 156 -3.77 -25.13 5.14
N PHE A 157 -2.90 -24.10 5.26
CA PHE A 157 -2.56 -23.48 6.54
C PHE A 157 -3.64 -22.51 7.00
N VAL A 158 -4.32 -21.79 6.09
CA VAL A 158 -5.35 -20.79 6.37
C VAL A 158 -6.72 -21.45 6.57
#